data_bb2ebeeb23964ab029e176df98d44b72
#
_entry.id   bb2ebeeb23964ab029e176df98d44b72
#
_cell.length_a   1.000
_cell.length_b   1.000
_cell.length_c   1.000
_cell.angle_alpha   90.00
_cell.angle_beta   90.00
_cell.angle_gamma   90.00
#
_symmetry.space_group_name_H-M   'P 1'
#
loop_
_entity.id
_entity.type
_entity.pdbx_description
1 polymer ?
#
loop_
_entity_poly.entity_id
_entity_poly.type
_entity_poly.pdbx_seq_one_letter_code
_entity_poly.pdbx_strand_id
1 'polypeptide(L)'
;MEVPGRWAAAFQVVICCGQLPTQTSIAALLLLAGITPEVNGQIGLPFFAALTLTDTVVVITLMHIFLNDSGESFRQVFTGGRSNGRDVALGIIFTPLVLVGALGLVALLKTFVPVLHNVPVSPFDSFFDTPARALVFTFVAMVAGGVREELQRGFLLHRFEQRLGGIRLGLALFSIAFGAFHYTQGIDVAIATGLLGLFWGWLYVRRRSVVAAMVSHAGFNGTQVLQQMLVKMLGGA
;
A
#
# COMPACT_ATOMS: atom_id res chain seq x y z
N MET A 1 14.21 -28.42 -4.28
CA MET A 1 13.10 -27.54 -4.70
C MET A 1 13.73 -26.40 -5.47
N GLU A 2 13.22 -26.06 -6.63
CA GLU A 2 13.87 -25.10 -7.51
C GLU A 2 13.21 -23.72 -7.38
N VAL A 3 14.02 -22.67 -7.29
CA VAL A 3 13.57 -21.28 -7.40
C VAL A 3 12.80 -21.12 -8.73
N PRO A 4 11.65 -20.42 -8.75
CA PRO A 4 10.80 -20.33 -9.93
C PRO A 4 11.58 -19.83 -11.15
N GLY A 5 11.28 -20.35 -12.34
CA GLY A 5 11.82 -19.85 -13.58
C GLY A 5 11.41 -18.36 -13.81
N ARG A 6 12.13 -17.65 -14.69
CA ARG A 6 11.91 -16.22 -14.94
C ARG A 6 10.44 -15.87 -15.26
N TRP A 7 9.80 -16.66 -16.12
CA TRP A 7 8.41 -16.42 -16.51
C TRP A 7 7.41 -16.71 -15.38
N ALA A 8 7.67 -17.75 -14.58
CA ALA A 8 6.86 -18.03 -13.38
C ALA A 8 7.00 -16.91 -12.33
N ALA A 9 8.23 -16.43 -12.10
CA ALA A 9 8.46 -15.30 -11.21
C ALA A 9 7.74 -14.02 -11.69
N ALA A 10 7.80 -13.72 -12.99
CA ALA A 10 7.09 -12.59 -13.58
C ALA A 10 5.56 -12.74 -13.43
N PHE A 11 5.01 -13.91 -13.71
CA PHE A 11 3.59 -14.22 -13.52
C PHE A 11 3.17 -14.03 -12.06
N GLN A 12 3.94 -14.56 -11.11
CA GLN A 12 3.66 -14.40 -9.68
C GLN A 12 3.65 -12.93 -9.25
N VAL A 13 4.60 -12.12 -9.76
CA VAL A 13 4.64 -10.67 -9.50
C VAL A 13 3.42 -9.96 -10.08
N VAL A 14 3.03 -10.26 -11.33
CA VAL A 14 1.85 -9.65 -11.96
C VAL A 14 0.58 -9.99 -11.18
N ILE A 15 0.39 -11.23 -10.79
CA ILE A 15 -0.80 -11.66 -10.05
C ILE A 15 -0.85 -11.08 -8.63
N CYS A 16 0.26 -11.14 -7.88
CA CYS A 16 0.27 -10.71 -6.49
C CYS A 16 0.47 -9.19 -6.30
N CYS A 17 1.12 -8.50 -7.26
CA CYS A 17 1.52 -7.10 -7.08
C CYS A 17 0.95 -6.16 -8.14
N GLY A 18 0.34 -6.69 -9.21
CA GLY A 18 -0.25 -5.89 -10.28
C GLY A 18 -1.62 -5.28 -9.96
N GLN A 19 -2.22 -5.66 -8.85
CA GLN A 19 -3.55 -5.25 -8.36
C GLN A 19 -4.71 -5.61 -9.32
N LEU A 20 -4.62 -5.25 -10.59
CA LEU A 20 -5.69 -5.42 -11.59
C LEU A 20 -6.25 -6.87 -11.65
N PRO A 21 -5.46 -7.94 -11.73
CA PRO A 21 -6.03 -9.28 -11.88
C PRO A 21 -6.94 -9.71 -10.73
N THR A 22 -6.52 -9.49 -9.49
CA THR A 22 -7.28 -9.89 -8.30
C THR A 22 -8.43 -8.94 -8.02
N GLN A 23 -8.17 -7.63 -8.05
CA GLN A 23 -9.20 -6.62 -7.77
C GLN A 23 -10.32 -6.61 -8.81
N THR A 24 -10.00 -6.78 -10.11
CA THR A 24 -11.03 -6.85 -11.15
C THR A 24 -11.93 -8.08 -10.96
N SER A 25 -11.35 -9.23 -10.63
CA SER A 25 -12.10 -10.46 -10.38
C SER A 25 -13.01 -10.33 -9.15
N ILE A 26 -12.48 -9.77 -8.05
CA ILE A 26 -13.25 -9.54 -6.83
C ILE A 26 -14.35 -8.49 -7.06
N ALA A 27 -14.05 -7.39 -7.76
CA ALA A 27 -15.03 -6.38 -8.10
C ALA A 27 -16.18 -6.95 -8.91
N ALA A 28 -15.90 -7.81 -9.91
CA ALA A 28 -16.93 -8.49 -10.68
C ALA A 28 -17.83 -9.38 -9.79
N LEU A 29 -17.24 -10.12 -8.84
CA LEU A 29 -18.02 -10.94 -7.89
C LEU A 29 -18.87 -10.06 -6.95
N LEU A 30 -18.36 -8.94 -6.47
CA LEU A 30 -19.11 -8.00 -5.64
C LEU A 30 -20.30 -7.40 -6.40
N LEU A 31 -20.10 -7.04 -7.66
CA LEU A 31 -21.17 -6.54 -8.54
C LEU A 31 -22.25 -7.60 -8.78
N LEU A 32 -21.86 -8.84 -9.04
CA LEU A 32 -22.80 -9.97 -9.16
C LEU A 32 -23.58 -10.23 -7.87
N ALA A 33 -22.98 -9.94 -6.73
CA ALA A 33 -23.64 -10.01 -5.40
C ALA A 33 -24.51 -8.77 -5.10
N GLY A 34 -24.65 -7.81 -6.03
CA GLY A 34 -25.45 -6.59 -5.87
C GLY A 34 -24.78 -5.50 -5.04
N ILE A 35 -23.48 -5.62 -4.74
CA ILE A 35 -22.71 -4.59 -4.02
C ILE A 35 -22.14 -3.62 -5.05
N THR A 36 -22.71 -2.42 -5.11
CA THR A 36 -22.35 -1.40 -6.10
C THR A 36 -21.12 -0.58 -5.67
N PRO A 37 -20.23 -0.18 -6.63
CA PRO A 37 -19.03 0.59 -6.32
C PRO A 37 -19.33 2.03 -5.91
N GLU A 38 -20.47 2.58 -6.35
CA GLU A 38 -20.82 3.98 -6.16
C GLU A 38 -22.09 4.15 -5.33
N VAL A 39 -22.05 5.19 -4.47
CA VAL A 39 -23.21 5.71 -3.75
C VAL A 39 -23.22 7.23 -3.97
N ASN A 40 -24.27 7.76 -4.62
CA ASN A 40 -24.40 9.18 -4.96
C ASN A 40 -23.21 9.76 -5.76
N GLY A 41 -22.68 9.00 -6.72
CA GLY A 41 -21.56 9.44 -7.58
C GLY A 41 -20.18 9.41 -6.87
N GLN A 42 -20.09 8.84 -5.69
CA GLN A 42 -18.84 8.69 -4.93
C GLN A 42 -18.55 7.21 -4.65
N ILE A 43 -17.29 6.87 -4.43
CA ILE A 43 -16.90 5.51 -4.05
C ILE A 43 -17.59 5.12 -2.73
N GLY A 44 -18.32 4.00 -2.73
CA GLY A 44 -19.00 3.47 -1.54
C GLY A 44 -18.01 2.82 -0.59
N LEU A 45 -17.95 3.27 0.68
CA LEU A 45 -17.08 2.66 1.69
C LEU A 45 -17.31 1.14 1.86
N PRO A 46 -18.54 0.59 1.85
CA PRO A 46 -18.75 -0.86 1.94
C PRO A 46 -18.11 -1.63 0.77
N PHE A 47 -18.28 -1.14 -0.46
CA PHE A 47 -17.65 -1.74 -1.63
C PHE A 47 -16.11 -1.66 -1.53
N PHE A 48 -15.58 -0.48 -1.22
CA PHE A 48 -14.14 -0.26 -1.07
C PHE A 48 -13.55 -1.17 0.01
N ALA A 49 -14.18 -1.27 1.17
CA ALA A 49 -13.73 -2.13 2.26
C ALA A 49 -13.80 -3.62 1.88
N ALA A 50 -14.92 -4.07 1.30
CA ALA A 50 -15.08 -5.46 0.88
C ALA A 50 -14.06 -5.86 -0.19
N LEU A 51 -13.89 -5.03 -1.23
CA LEU A 51 -12.90 -5.24 -2.29
C LEU A 51 -11.48 -5.34 -1.70
N THR A 52 -11.10 -4.35 -0.92
CA THR A 52 -9.74 -4.19 -0.43
C THR A 52 -9.34 -5.26 0.60
N LEU A 53 -10.24 -5.59 1.53
CA LEU A 53 -9.96 -6.62 2.53
C LEU A 53 -9.98 -8.03 1.92
N THR A 54 -10.90 -8.33 1.00
CA THR A 54 -10.92 -9.60 0.27
C THR A 54 -9.66 -9.76 -0.57
N ASP A 55 -9.26 -8.72 -1.33
CA ASP A 55 -8.03 -8.71 -2.09
C ASP A 55 -6.79 -8.92 -1.20
N THR A 56 -6.77 -8.33 -0.01
CA THR A 56 -5.70 -8.55 0.97
C THR A 56 -5.56 -10.03 1.33
N VAL A 57 -6.67 -10.70 1.64
CA VAL A 57 -6.65 -12.13 1.99
C VAL A 57 -6.22 -12.98 0.80
N VAL A 58 -6.78 -12.74 -0.39
CA VAL A 58 -6.47 -13.47 -1.61
C VAL A 58 -4.98 -13.34 -1.95
N VAL A 59 -4.46 -12.12 -1.99
CA VAL A 59 -3.06 -11.84 -2.36
C VAL A 59 -2.08 -12.47 -1.36
N ILE A 60 -2.32 -12.35 -0.05
CA ILE A 60 -1.47 -12.97 0.98
C ILE A 60 -1.50 -14.50 0.84
N THR A 61 -2.68 -15.07 0.58
CA THR A 61 -2.82 -16.52 0.36
C THR A 61 -2.03 -16.97 -0.89
N LEU A 62 -2.15 -16.25 -2.00
CA LEU A 62 -1.41 -16.55 -3.22
C LEU A 62 0.11 -16.45 -3.01
N MET A 63 0.59 -15.41 -2.32
CA MET A 63 2.01 -15.30 -1.97
C MET A 63 2.47 -16.49 -1.12
N HIS A 64 1.66 -16.91 -0.14
CA HIS A 64 1.98 -18.06 0.69
C HIS A 64 2.07 -19.34 -0.14
N ILE A 65 1.11 -19.57 -1.04
CA ILE A 65 1.10 -20.73 -1.95
C ILE A 65 2.35 -20.71 -2.85
N PHE A 66 2.65 -19.59 -3.52
CA PHE A 66 3.79 -19.50 -4.42
C PHE A 66 5.15 -19.64 -3.72
N LEU A 67 5.29 -19.14 -2.50
CA LEU A 67 6.49 -19.33 -1.70
C LEU A 67 6.63 -20.80 -1.27
N ASN A 68 5.55 -21.38 -0.78
CA ASN A 68 5.56 -22.78 -0.33
C ASN A 68 5.84 -23.75 -1.48
N ASP A 69 5.26 -23.54 -2.65
CA ASP A 69 5.50 -24.32 -3.86
C ASP A 69 6.98 -24.25 -4.30
N SER A 70 7.62 -23.10 -4.10
CA SER A 70 9.06 -22.92 -4.34
C SER A 70 9.95 -23.42 -3.17
N GLY A 71 9.36 -23.96 -2.10
CA GLY A 71 10.09 -24.39 -0.90
C GLY A 71 10.65 -23.25 -0.06
N GLU A 72 10.09 -22.03 -0.21
CA GLU A 72 10.55 -20.84 0.49
C GLU A 72 9.67 -20.58 1.72
N SER A 73 10.30 -20.22 2.83
CA SER A 73 9.57 -19.89 4.06
C SER A 73 9.02 -18.47 3.99
N PHE A 74 7.69 -18.31 4.16
CA PHE A 74 7.03 -17.02 4.28
C PHE A 74 7.70 -16.14 5.36
N ARG A 75 7.97 -16.72 6.53
CA ARG A 75 8.66 -16.03 7.62
C ARG A 75 10.06 -15.56 7.21
N GLN A 76 10.82 -16.39 6.50
CA GLN A 76 12.17 -16.03 6.07
C GLN A 76 12.15 -14.87 5.08
N VAL A 77 11.25 -14.89 4.10
CA VAL A 77 11.15 -13.85 3.07
C VAL A 77 10.70 -12.50 3.67
N PHE A 78 9.72 -12.52 4.57
CA PHE A 78 9.10 -11.27 5.07
C PHE A 78 9.67 -10.76 6.39
N THR A 79 10.30 -11.60 7.19
CA THR A 79 10.86 -11.16 8.50
C THR A 79 12.35 -11.49 8.67
N GLY A 80 12.99 -12.07 7.65
CA GLY A 80 14.37 -12.56 7.75
C GLY A 80 14.55 -13.67 8.79
N GLY A 81 13.45 -14.32 9.21
CA GLY A 81 13.47 -15.43 10.19
C GLY A 81 13.82 -15.04 11.62
N ARG A 82 13.91 -13.75 11.92
CA ARG A 82 14.38 -13.24 13.24
C ARG A 82 13.25 -12.62 14.07
N SER A 83 13.60 -12.17 15.29
CA SER A 83 12.72 -11.37 16.15
C SER A 83 12.48 -9.98 15.57
N ASN A 84 11.23 -9.51 15.61
CA ASN A 84 10.78 -8.27 14.98
C ASN A 84 10.81 -7.03 15.89
N GLY A 85 11.16 -7.15 17.17
CA GLY A 85 11.05 -6.05 18.14
C GLY A 85 11.80 -4.77 17.72
N ARG A 86 13.02 -4.90 17.18
CA ARG A 86 13.78 -3.75 16.67
C ARG A 86 13.15 -3.15 15.41
N ASP A 87 12.56 -3.96 14.55
CA ASP A 87 11.91 -3.49 13.33
C ASP A 87 10.60 -2.76 13.66
N VAL A 88 9.85 -3.21 14.67
CA VAL A 88 8.68 -2.49 15.21
C VAL A 88 9.10 -1.12 15.77
N ALA A 89 10.13 -1.07 16.61
CA ALA A 89 10.62 0.19 17.16
C ALA A 89 11.08 1.17 16.07
N LEU A 90 11.80 0.69 15.03
CA LEU A 90 12.18 1.50 13.89
C LEU A 90 10.95 2.02 13.13
N GLY A 91 9.95 1.20 12.89
CA GLY A 91 8.71 1.61 12.24
C GLY A 91 8.00 2.72 12.99
N ILE A 92 7.91 2.61 14.32
CA ILE A 92 7.33 3.67 15.17
C ILE A 92 8.12 4.97 15.05
N ILE A 93 9.46 4.91 15.09
CA ILE A 93 10.32 6.09 14.95
C ILE A 93 10.18 6.73 13.56
N PHE A 94 10.08 5.94 12.51
CA PHE A 94 9.95 6.46 11.15
C PHE A 94 8.56 7.01 10.84
N THR A 95 7.50 6.62 11.54
CA THR A 95 6.14 7.14 11.31
C THR A 95 6.07 8.67 11.29
N PRO A 96 6.49 9.41 12.34
CA PRO A 96 6.44 10.86 12.30
C PRO A 96 7.38 11.49 11.26
N LEU A 97 8.52 10.86 10.98
CA LEU A 97 9.47 11.37 9.99
C LEU A 97 8.89 11.30 8.56
N VAL A 98 8.28 10.16 8.19
CA VAL A 98 7.60 10.03 6.89
C VAL A 98 6.38 10.92 6.78
N LEU A 99 5.63 11.10 7.88
CA LEU A 99 4.47 12.00 7.89
C LEU A 99 4.89 13.44 7.62
N VAL A 100 5.84 13.96 8.37
CA VAL A 100 6.36 15.33 8.19
C VAL A 100 6.99 15.50 6.81
N GLY A 101 7.76 14.50 6.35
CA GLY A 101 8.38 14.52 5.02
C GLY A 101 7.36 14.56 3.89
N ALA A 102 6.33 13.71 3.95
CA ALA A 102 5.28 13.66 2.93
C ALA A 102 4.43 14.93 2.91
N LEU A 103 3.98 15.41 4.07
CA LEU A 103 3.20 16.65 4.19
C LEU A 103 4.02 17.85 3.73
N GLY A 104 5.28 17.94 4.14
CA GLY A 104 6.19 19.00 3.71
C GLY A 104 6.43 19.00 2.21
N LEU A 105 6.64 17.83 1.61
CA LEU A 105 6.81 17.69 0.17
C LEU A 105 5.55 18.12 -0.60
N VAL A 106 4.37 17.64 -0.21
CA VAL A 106 3.10 18.05 -0.84
C VAL A 106 2.88 19.54 -0.69
N ALA A 107 3.17 20.14 0.47
CA ALA A 107 3.07 21.59 0.68
C ALA A 107 4.04 22.37 -0.23
N LEU A 108 5.28 21.90 -0.39
CA LEU A 108 6.26 22.50 -1.30
C LEU A 108 5.79 22.41 -2.77
N LEU A 109 5.30 21.24 -3.19
CA LEU A 109 4.78 21.07 -4.56
C LEU A 109 3.59 21.99 -4.81
N LYS A 110 2.63 22.09 -3.87
CA LYS A 110 1.50 23.02 -3.96
C LYS A 110 1.95 24.49 -4.11
N THR A 111 2.99 24.88 -3.38
CA THR A 111 3.46 26.26 -3.36
C THR A 111 4.26 26.63 -4.61
N PHE A 112 5.21 25.77 -5.01
CA PHE A 112 6.16 26.07 -6.08
C PHE A 112 5.75 25.54 -7.45
N VAL A 113 4.93 24.49 -7.51
CA VAL A 113 4.46 23.86 -8.75
C VAL A 113 2.95 23.54 -8.65
N PRO A 114 2.08 24.57 -8.48
CA PRO A 114 0.65 24.37 -8.15
C PRO A 114 -0.12 23.57 -9.23
N VAL A 115 0.37 23.52 -10.47
CA VAL A 115 -0.21 22.69 -11.54
C VAL A 115 -0.22 21.20 -11.22
N LEU A 116 0.66 20.73 -10.33
CA LEU A 116 0.69 19.33 -9.89
C LEU A 116 -0.41 19.00 -8.87
N HIS A 117 -1.00 20.01 -8.22
CA HIS A 117 -2.15 19.86 -7.33
C HIS A 117 -3.46 19.89 -8.11
N ASN A 118 -3.66 18.88 -8.94
CA ASN A 118 -4.77 18.78 -9.89
C ASN A 118 -6.04 18.12 -9.33
N VAL A 119 -6.00 17.61 -8.08
CA VAL A 119 -7.14 16.99 -7.38
C VAL A 119 -7.33 17.71 -6.04
N PRO A 120 -8.21 18.74 -5.97
CA PRO A 120 -8.38 19.57 -4.77
C PRO A 120 -9.12 18.84 -3.65
N VAL A 121 -9.97 17.86 -3.97
CA VAL A 121 -10.76 17.08 -3.01
C VAL A 121 -10.42 15.61 -3.15
N SER A 122 -10.08 14.97 -2.05
CA SER A 122 -9.74 13.55 -2.05
C SER A 122 -10.93 12.68 -2.52
N PRO A 123 -10.72 11.65 -3.35
CA PRO A 123 -11.78 10.70 -3.71
C PRO A 123 -12.32 9.92 -2.49
N PHE A 124 -11.62 9.97 -1.36
CA PHE A 124 -12.03 9.35 -0.09
C PHE A 124 -12.69 10.32 0.88
N ASP A 125 -12.96 11.58 0.48
CA ASP A 125 -13.47 12.62 1.38
C ASP A 125 -14.74 12.20 2.12
N SER A 126 -15.68 11.52 1.42
CA SER A 126 -16.91 11.02 2.03
C SER A 126 -16.70 9.94 3.10
N PHE A 127 -15.51 9.34 3.18
CA PHE A 127 -15.20 8.35 4.22
C PHE A 127 -14.95 8.97 5.58
N PHE A 128 -14.81 10.31 5.63
CA PHE A 128 -14.62 11.07 6.86
C PHE A 128 -15.91 11.76 7.36
N ASP A 129 -17.07 11.54 6.73
CA ASP A 129 -18.34 12.20 7.08
C ASP A 129 -18.85 11.85 8.49
N THR A 130 -18.48 10.69 9.00
CA THR A 130 -18.81 10.30 10.38
C THR A 130 -17.62 9.59 11.02
N PRO A 131 -17.48 9.66 12.37
CA PRO A 131 -16.43 8.95 13.09
C PRO A 131 -16.41 7.44 12.82
N ALA A 132 -17.58 6.82 12.70
CA ALA A 132 -17.68 5.38 12.40
C ALA A 132 -17.12 5.05 11.02
N ARG A 133 -17.43 5.84 9.98
CA ARG A 133 -16.88 5.67 8.64
C ARG A 133 -15.37 5.85 8.63
N ALA A 134 -14.88 6.90 9.29
CA ALA A 134 -13.45 7.19 9.42
C ALA A 134 -12.71 6.04 10.13
N LEU A 135 -13.27 5.45 11.19
CA LEU A 135 -12.69 4.30 11.88
C LEU A 135 -12.61 3.05 10.98
N VAL A 136 -13.67 2.75 10.24
CA VAL A 136 -13.66 1.64 9.26
C VAL A 136 -12.60 1.89 8.20
N PHE A 137 -12.54 3.10 7.63
CA PHE A 137 -11.54 3.45 6.63
C PHE A 137 -10.11 3.39 7.20
N THR A 138 -9.90 3.86 8.44
CA THR A 138 -8.61 3.74 9.13
C THR A 138 -8.14 2.28 9.17
N PHE A 139 -9.01 1.38 9.63
CA PHE A 139 -8.70 -0.04 9.69
C PHE A 139 -8.34 -0.60 8.31
N VAL A 140 -9.15 -0.32 7.30
CA VAL A 140 -8.92 -0.76 5.92
C VAL A 140 -7.60 -0.20 5.39
N ALA A 141 -7.32 1.09 5.56
CA ALA A 141 -6.10 1.74 5.10
C ALA A 141 -4.85 1.19 5.80
N MET A 142 -4.92 0.88 7.10
CA MET A 142 -3.81 0.27 7.83
C MET A 142 -3.54 -1.17 7.39
N VAL A 143 -4.59 -1.96 7.17
CA VAL A 143 -4.46 -3.36 6.72
C VAL A 143 -4.00 -3.43 5.27
N ALA A 144 -4.65 -2.70 4.38
CA ALA A 144 -4.31 -2.73 2.96
C ALA A 144 -2.97 -2.03 2.68
N GLY A 145 -2.83 -0.78 3.11
CA GLY A 145 -1.60 -0.01 2.90
C GLY A 145 -0.45 -0.54 3.78
N GLY A 146 -0.65 -0.60 5.09
CA GLY A 146 0.41 -1.00 6.02
C GLY A 146 0.83 -2.47 5.86
N VAL A 147 -0.11 -3.41 5.71
CA VAL A 147 0.21 -4.85 5.69
C VAL A 147 0.32 -5.38 4.26
N ARG A 148 -0.76 -5.33 3.47
CA ARG A 148 -0.77 -5.94 2.13
C ARG A 148 0.30 -5.36 1.22
N GLU A 149 0.37 -4.03 1.11
CA GLU A 149 1.30 -3.38 0.16
C GLU A 149 2.77 -3.60 0.55
N GLU A 150 3.08 -3.69 1.85
CA GLU A 150 4.44 -4.01 2.27
C GLU A 150 4.81 -5.48 2.01
N LEU A 151 3.86 -6.40 2.15
CA LEU A 151 4.06 -7.79 1.74
C LEU A 151 4.23 -7.88 0.22
N GLN A 152 3.41 -7.18 -0.57
CA GLN A 152 3.55 -7.11 -2.04
C GLN A 152 4.93 -6.57 -2.42
N ARG A 153 5.38 -5.49 -1.78
CA ARG A 153 6.71 -4.93 -2.00
C ARG A 153 7.82 -5.92 -1.67
N GLY A 154 7.74 -6.55 -0.50
CA GLY A 154 8.72 -7.57 -0.10
C GLY A 154 8.77 -8.76 -1.07
N PHE A 155 7.61 -9.27 -1.49
CA PHE A 155 7.49 -10.36 -2.44
C PHE A 155 8.07 -10.01 -3.81
N LEU A 156 7.69 -8.85 -4.37
CA LEU A 156 8.20 -8.36 -5.64
C LEU A 156 9.72 -8.21 -5.60
N LEU A 157 10.25 -7.52 -4.58
CA LEU A 157 11.68 -7.30 -4.45
C LEU A 157 12.45 -8.62 -4.32
N HIS A 158 11.89 -9.62 -3.62
CA HIS A 158 12.45 -10.95 -3.52
C HIS A 158 12.49 -11.66 -4.89
N ARG A 159 11.41 -11.64 -5.67
CA ARG A 159 11.37 -12.22 -7.02
C ARG A 159 12.29 -11.50 -8.01
N PHE A 160 12.39 -10.16 -7.91
CA PHE A 160 13.34 -9.40 -8.71
C PHE A 160 14.78 -9.75 -8.39
N GLU A 161 15.13 -9.89 -7.13
CA GLU A 161 16.46 -10.30 -6.70
C GLU A 161 16.83 -11.68 -7.24
N GLN A 162 15.88 -12.62 -7.24
CA GLN A 162 16.11 -13.99 -7.71
C GLN A 162 16.19 -14.13 -9.24
N ARG A 163 15.29 -13.46 -10.00
CA ARG A 163 15.04 -13.81 -11.41
C ARG A 163 14.76 -12.64 -12.36
N LEU A 164 14.43 -11.44 -11.87
CA LEU A 164 13.84 -10.38 -12.69
C LEU A 164 14.75 -9.15 -12.87
N GLY A 165 16.04 -9.29 -12.74
CA GLY A 165 17.00 -8.22 -13.03
C GLY A 165 17.53 -7.50 -11.78
N GLY A 166 17.28 -8.05 -10.58
CA GLY A 166 17.87 -7.58 -9.34
C GLY A 166 17.00 -6.63 -8.54
N ILE A 167 17.29 -6.57 -7.24
CA ILE A 167 16.48 -5.85 -6.25
C ILE A 167 16.38 -4.35 -6.52
N ARG A 168 17.43 -3.73 -7.10
CA ARG A 168 17.43 -2.28 -7.41
C ARG A 168 16.44 -1.94 -8.51
N LEU A 169 16.38 -2.76 -9.56
CA LEU A 169 15.39 -2.60 -10.63
C LEU A 169 13.98 -2.79 -10.09
N GLY A 170 13.75 -3.85 -9.29
CA GLY A 170 12.48 -4.08 -8.63
C GLY A 170 12.04 -2.91 -7.77
N LEU A 171 12.96 -2.34 -6.98
CA LEU A 171 12.68 -1.18 -6.14
C LEU A 171 12.26 0.05 -6.95
N ALA A 172 12.98 0.36 -8.03
CA ALA A 172 12.65 1.49 -8.90
C ALA A 172 11.28 1.30 -9.56
N LEU A 173 11.04 0.14 -10.19
CA LEU A 173 9.78 -0.14 -10.88
C LEU A 173 8.59 -0.16 -9.93
N PHE A 174 8.73 -0.79 -8.75
CA PHE A 174 7.66 -0.81 -7.76
C PHE A 174 7.34 0.59 -7.25
N SER A 175 8.34 1.42 -6.97
CA SER A 175 8.13 2.78 -6.44
C SER A 175 7.44 3.68 -7.47
N ILE A 176 7.79 3.57 -8.74
CA ILE A 176 7.12 4.29 -9.83
C ILE A 176 5.67 3.83 -9.96
N ALA A 177 5.42 2.51 -10.02
CA ALA A 177 4.08 1.96 -10.11
C ALA A 177 3.23 2.33 -8.89
N PHE A 178 3.83 2.28 -7.69
CA PHE A 178 3.17 2.65 -6.43
C PHE A 178 2.70 4.11 -6.42
N GLY A 179 3.54 5.04 -6.89
CA GLY A 179 3.12 6.43 -7.10
C GLY A 179 2.03 6.54 -8.16
N ALA A 180 2.19 5.87 -9.30
CA ALA A 180 1.23 5.92 -10.40
C ALA A 180 -0.18 5.43 -9.99
N PHE A 181 -0.30 4.40 -9.15
CA PHE A 181 -1.58 3.94 -8.62
C PHE A 181 -2.28 4.96 -7.70
N HIS A 182 -1.56 5.95 -7.19
CA HIS A 182 -2.11 7.05 -6.40
C HIS A 182 -2.45 8.31 -7.23
N TYR A 183 -2.33 8.24 -8.56
CA TYR A 183 -2.60 9.38 -9.46
C TYR A 183 -4.01 9.97 -9.29
N THR A 184 -5.01 9.15 -8.97
CA THR A 184 -6.38 9.61 -8.71
C THR A 184 -6.52 10.53 -7.50
N GLN A 185 -5.51 10.58 -6.62
CA GLN A 185 -5.44 11.47 -5.46
C GLN A 185 -4.71 12.79 -5.75
N GLY A 186 -4.12 12.92 -6.95
CA GLY A 186 -3.35 14.07 -7.41
C GLY A 186 -1.91 13.71 -7.80
N ILE A 187 -1.34 14.49 -8.72
CA ILE A 187 0.04 14.26 -9.20
C ILE A 187 1.04 14.51 -8.06
N ASP A 188 0.82 15.53 -7.25
CA ASP A 188 1.65 15.85 -6.08
C ASP A 188 1.62 14.71 -5.04
N VAL A 189 0.45 14.12 -4.79
CA VAL A 189 0.29 12.95 -3.91
C VAL A 189 0.96 11.72 -4.54
N ALA A 190 0.80 11.50 -5.85
CA ALA A 190 1.44 10.40 -6.56
C ALA A 190 2.98 10.45 -6.46
N ILE A 191 3.57 11.65 -6.61
CA ILE A 191 5.01 11.87 -6.45
C ILE A 191 5.44 11.56 -5.01
N ALA A 192 4.74 12.11 -4.01
CA ALA A 192 5.05 11.87 -2.61
C ALA A 192 4.94 10.37 -2.27
N THR A 193 3.89 9.70 -2.73
CA THR A 193 3.67 8.27 -2.50
C THR A 193 4.74 7.41 -3.18
N GLY A 194 5.16 7.76 -4.40
CA GLY A 194 6.27 7.08 -5.08
C GLY A 194 7.58 7.15 -4.29
N LEU A 195 7.89 8.32 -3.70
CA LEU A 195 9.07 8.51 -2.84
C LEU A 195 8.95 7.76 -1.51
N LEU A 196 7.76 7.71 -0.92
CA LEU A 196 7.49 6.85 0.24
C LEU A 196 7.68 5.37 -0.10
N GLY A 197 7.21 4.95 -1.29
CA GLY A 197 7.44 3.60 -1.81
C GLY A 197 8.91 3.25 -1.92
N LEU A 198 9.73 4.20 -2.40
CA LEU A 198 11.19 4.06 -2.46
C LEU A 198 11.81 3.94 -1.05
N PHE A 199 11.36 4.75 -0.10
CA PHE A 199 11.85 4.73 1.28
C PHE A 199 11.53 3.40 1.97
N TRP A 200 10.27 2.95 1.96
CA TRP A 200 9.88 1.68 2.60
C TRP A 200 10.52 0.47 1.91
N GLY A 201 10.66 0.50 0.57
CA GLY A 201 11.38 -0.54 -0.15
C GLY A 201 12.88 -0.56 0.17
N TRP A 202 13.52 0.61 0.28
CA TRP A 202 14.90 0.72 0.77
C TRP A 202 15.04 0.15 2.19
N LEU A 203 14.07 0.41 3.05
CA LEU A 203 14.05 -0.11 4.41
C LEU A 203 14.01 -1.65 4.42
N TYR A 204 13.16 -2.26 3.56
CA TYR A 204 13.16 -3.70 3.34
C TYR A 204 14.53 -4.22 2.86
N VAL A 205 15.11 -3.57 1.85
CA VAL A 205 16.44 -3.97 1.32
C VAL A 205 17.50 -3.98 2.42
N ARG A 206 17.50 -2.98 3.29
CA ARG A 206 18.46 -2.84 4.40
C ARG A 206 18.18 -3.81 5.55
N ARG A 207 16.93 -4.04 5.85
CA ARG A 207 16.53 -4.84 7.01
C ARG A 207 16.29 -6.31 6.68
N ARG A 208 16.03 -6.64 5.41
CA ARG A 208 15.55 -7.97 4.98
C ARG A 208 14.30 -8.41 5.76
N SER A 209 13.46 -7.42 6.09
CA SER A 209 12.23 -7.57 6.84
C SER A 209 11.28 -6.44 6.43
N VAL A 210 10.01 -6.77 6.20
CA VAL A 210 8.96 -5.78 5.89
C VAL A 210 8.43 -5.09 7.16
N VAL A 211 8.72 -5.60 8.35
CA VAL A 211 8.03 -5.21 9.58
C VAL A 211 8.20 -3.72 9.90
N ALA A 212 9.42 -3.16 9.75
CA ALA A 212 9.62 -1.73 9.99
C ALA A 212 8.84 -0.86 8.99
N ALA A 213 8.79 -1.28 7.72
CA ALA A 213 8.00 -0.62 6.69
C ALA A 213 6.50 -0.74 6.98
N MET A 214 6.00 -1.93 7.35
CA MET A 214 4.60 -2.17 7.72
C MET A 214 4.15 -1.26 8.86
N VAL A 215 4.92 -1.20 9.95
CA VAL A 215 4.57 -0.37 11.13
C VAL A 215 4.58 1.10 10.76
N SER A 216 5.60 1.56 10.02
CA SER A 216 5.70 2.94 9.58
C SER A 216 4.57 3.33 8.62
N HIS A 217 4.25 2.46 7.66
CA HIS A 217 3.19 2.72 6.68
C HIS A 217 1.79 2.69 7.32
N ALA A 218 1.50 1.68 8.15
CA ALA A 218 0.25 1.64 8.89
C ALA A 218 0.08 2.85 9.81
N GLY A 219 1.14 3.24 10.52
CA GLY A 219 1.14 4.43 11.37
C GLY A 219 0.94 5.71 10.58
N PHE A 220 1.57 5.85 9.42
CA PHE A 220 1.37 6.96 8.49
C PHE A 220 -0.10 7.06 8.05
N ASN A 221 -0.68 5.96 7.55
CA ASN A 221 -2.08 5.94 7.10
C ASN A 221 -3.05 6.26 8.25
N GLY A 222 -2.88 5.64 9.42
CA GLY A 222 -3.72 5.92 10.59
C GLY A 222 -3.65 7.37 11.05
N THR A 223 -2.45 7.96 11.05
CA THR A 223 -2.27 9.37 11.44
C THR A 223 -2.86 10.33 10.41
N GLN A 224 -2.73 10.04 9.11
CA GLN A 224 -3.37 10.85 8.05
C GLN A 224 -4.89 10.83 8.17
N VAL A 225 -5.51 9.68 8.40
CA VAL A 225 -6.96 9.58 8.59
C VAL A 225 -7.41 10.38 9.81
N LEU A 226 -6.70 10.27 10.93
CA LEU A 226 -6.98 11.05 12.14
C LEU A 226 -6.88 12.54 11.86
N GLN A 227 -5.84 12.98 11.15
CA GLN A 227 -5.67 14.39 10.77
C GLN A 227 -6.83 14.89 9.92
N GLN A 228 -7.24 14.15 8.89
CA GLN A 228 -8.36 14.51 8.02
C GLN A 228 -9.68 14.59 8.81
N MET A 229 -9.91 13.63 9.69
CA MET A 229 -11.08 13.64 10.56
C MET A 229 -11.11 14.89 11.46
N LEU A 230 -9.99 15.25 12.07
CA LEU A 230 -9.88 16.45 12.92
C LEU A 230 -10.12 17.73 12.11
N VAL A 231 -9.52 17.86 10.93
CA VAL A 231 -9.72 19.01 10.03
C VAL A 231 -11.20 19.14 9.67
N LYS A 232 -11.88 18.05 9.33
CA LYS A 232 -13.30 18.05 8.96
C LYS A 232 -14.21 18.41 10.15
N MET A 233 -13.88 17.93 11.35
CA MET A 233 -14.62 18.26 12.58
C MET A 233 -14.43 19.72 13.01
N LEU A 234 -13.24 20.30 12.81
CA LEU A 234 -12.93 21.67 13.21
C LEU A 234 -13.28 22.70 12.13
N GLY A 235 -13.22 22.32 10.85
CA GLY A 235 -13.52 23.18 9.70
C GLY A 235 -14.99 23.17 9.27
N GLY A 236 -15.80 22.28 9.83
CA GLY A 236 -17.25 22.19 9.60
C GLY A 236 -18.11 22.98 10.61
N ALA A 237 -17.49 23.88 11.37
CA ALA A 237 -18.17 24.79 12.29
C ALA A 237 -18.34 26.17 11.64
#